data_186d0e72c56a8bd110b412863c2be3c1
#
_entry.id   186d0e72c56a8bd110b412863c2be3c1
#
_cell.length_a   1.000
_cell.length_b   1.000
_cell.length_c   1.000
_cell.angle_alpha   90.00
_cell.angle_beta   90.00
_cell.angle_gamma   90.00
#
_symmetry.space_group_name_H-M   'P 1'
#
loop_
_entity.id
_entity.type
_entity.pdbx_description
1 polymer ?
#
loop_
_entity_poly.entity_id
_entity_poly.type
_entity_poly.pdbx_seq_one_letter_code
_entity_poly.pdbx_strand_id
1 'polypeptide(L)'
;MTKSIVRPMSYRQTIKPVRNRMRKFDYHSVLTAASNYLIETDAHGADRERAARLPWVAERIAVWALRDEPSMYRHAKMSQNDLRACINQAWNGIDASDVWRKSGHPLPLFMRQCLLAQVPHQQNRGMGAFARQIDLLSRLKSNSRLRQVIENHVGMRAEVYLQVAMFLWLKASVGIGDVFEPAYLETLTRAFGPGAMQSFWRTVITPRHVAGLALKDFDDDEWFQPNVLYRFPFVELHGRLYFWGAPCLHRHIEFAFSDIVANAKDKTAKQAFEDAFEAYTGESLRRSGFPVLDEDDVRRRFQVGGPCSDFMVIEDDATIVFEVKNKSLSLDLPASASVNKYKTKFKETLLKANTQLANVASHVRKVPEFVNKPIHRVIVTYGDLMLGRSDYLFPDEDQARDPVLILSIDELEQIVEAVLPGTTLADVDQLFRYCVWQHLIEIDMTRPIGPRCSITVLYVSTIYDSNSNEADFAQLSSQSGAGLDARH
;
A
#
# COMPACT_ATOMS: atom_id res chain seq x y z
N MET A 1 10.72 44.12 18.31
CA MET A 1 10.34 43.59 16.99
C MET A 1 9.25 42.53 17.21
N THR A 2 7.99 42.91 17.03
CA THR A 2 6.83 41.99 17.13
C THR A 2 6.87 41.05 15.94
N LYS A 3 7.19 39.79 16.16
CA LYS A 3 7.04 38.75 15.15
C LYS A 3 5.55 38.67 14.77
N SER A 4 5.22 39.15 13.57
CA SER A 4 3.88 38.96 13.02
C SER A 4 3.62 37.45 12.99
N ILE A 5 2.68 36.96 13.79
CA ILE A 5 2.18 35.59 13.75
C ILE A 5 1.45 35.46 12.41
N VAL A 6 2.16 34.97 11.38
CA VAL A 6 1.53 34.62 10.11
C VAL A 6 0.54 33.48 10.41
N ARG A 7 -0.77 33.77 10.30
CA ARG A 7 -1.80 32.72 10.43
C ARG A 7 -1.57 31.67 9.35
N PRO A 8 -1.54 30.38 9.71
CA PRO A 8 -1.39 29.33 8.72
C PRO A 8 -2.56 29.40 7.73
N MET A 9 -2.25 29.27 6.44
CA MET A 9 -3.26 29.24 5.40
C MET A 9 -4.07 27.94 5.49
N SER A 10 -5.38 28.01 5.31
CA SER A 10 -6.21 26.80 5.20
C SER A 10 -5.84 26.05 3.92
N TYR A 11 -6.12 24.73 3.89
CA TYR A 11 -5.95 23.91 2.69
C TYR A 11 -6.57 24.58 1.44
N ARG A 12 -7.79 25.07 1.54
CA ARG A 12 -8.48 25.78 0.44
C ARG A 12 -7.72 27.03 -0.03
N GLN A 13 -7.11 27.77 0.87
CA GLN A 13 -6.29 28.93 0.51
C GLN A 13 -5.00 28.51 -0.20
N THR A 14 -4.44 27.35 0.14
CA THR A 14 -3.23 26.80 -0.47
C THR A 14 -3.50 26.25 -1.86
N ILE A 15 -4.57 25.50 -2.08
CA ILE A 15 -4.87 24.86 -3.37
C ILE A 15 -5.52 25.79 -4.38
N LYS A 16 -6.25 26.83 -3.92
CA LYS A 16 -6.97 27.76 -4.80
C LYS A 16 -6.08 28.41 -5.86
N PRO A 17 -4.86 28.91 -5.54
CA PRO A 17 -3.95 29.46 -6.54
C PRO A 17 -3.54 28.42 -7.60
N VAL A 18 -3.29 27.18 -7.20
CA VAL A 18 -2.92 26.08 -8.10
C VAL A 18 -4.08 25.76 -9.05
N ARG A 19 -5.30 25.56 -8.51
CA ARG A 19 -6.50 25.31 -9.32
C ARG A 19 -6.79 26.46 -10.27
N ASN A 20 -6.66 27.71 -9.82
CA ASN A 20 -6.83 28.88 -10.68
C ASN A 20 -5.76 28.95 -11.78
N ARG A 21 -4.54 28.45 -11.55
CA ARG A 21 -3.51 28.33 -12.56
C ARG A 21 -3.87 27.25 -13.57
N MET A 22 -4.27 26.06 -13.13
CA MET A 22 -4.72 24.96 -13.97
C MET A 22 -5.86 25.41 -14.90
N ARG A 23 -6.84 26.14 -14.40
CA ARG A 23 -8.03 26.62 -15.15
C ARG A 23 -7.71 27.66 -16.22
N LYS A 24 -6.48 28.16 -16.32
CA LYS A 24 -6.02 28.99 -17.45
C LYS A 24 -5.77 28.19 -18.71
N PHE A 25 -5.70 26.87 -18.60
CA PHE A 25 -5.41 25.95 -19.68
C PHE A 25 -6.67 25.20 -20.16
N ASP A 26 -6.55 24.51 -21.27
CA ASP A 26 -7.56 23.60 -21.77
C ASP A 26 -7.68 22.37 -20.88
N TYR A 27 -8.90 21.98 -20.58
CA TYR A 27 -9.20 20.89 -19.65
C TYR A 27 -8.53 19.58 -20.05
N HIS A 28 -8.64 19.19 -21.33
CA HIS A 28 -8.02 17.98 -21.86
C HIS A 28 -6.50 18.06 -21.81
N SER A 29 -5.93 19.26 -22.08
CA SER A 29 -4.48 19.44 -22.04
C SER A 29 -3.92 19.30 -20.63
N VAL A 30 -4.65 19.69 -19.58
CA VAL A 30 -4.26 19.47 -18.17
C VAL A 30 -4.21 17.99 -17.85
N LEU A 31 -5.26 17.23 -18.21
CA LEU A 31 -5.30 15.78 -17.96
C LEU A 31 -4.22 15.05 -18.77
N THR A 32 -4.01 15.43 -20.02
CA THR A 32 -2.94 14.86 -20.87
C THR A 32 -1.56 15.14 -20.28
N ALA A 33 -1.31 16.39 -19.86
CA ALA A 33 -0.03 16.74 -19.26
C ALA A 33 0.24 15.94 -17.97
N ALA A 34 -0.76 15.77 -17.10
CA ALA A 34 -0.65 14.98 -15.89
C ALA A 34 -0.42 13.49 -16.18
N SER A 35 -1.19 12.91 -17.12
CA SER A 35 -1.03 11.51 -17.56
C SER A 35 0.39 11.27 -18.12
N ASN A 36 0.84 12.09 -19.07
CA ASN A 36 2.19 11.96 -19.65
C ASN A 36 3.28 12.12 -18.58
N TYR A 37 3.11 13.06 -17.65
CA TYR A 37 4.07 13.27 -16.57
C TYR A 37 4.22 12.05 -15.67
N LEU A 38 3.11 11.39 -15.33
CA LEU A 38 3.11 10.17 -14.51
C LEU A 38 3.78 9.01 -15.26
N ILE A 39 3.42 8.80 -16.52
CA ILE A 39 4.03 7.77 -17.38
C ILE A 39 5.54 7.99 -17.53
N GLU A 40 5.97 9.23 -17.83
CA GLU A 40 7.39 9.57 -17.91
C GLU A 40 8.13 9.37 -16.58
N THR A 41 7.46 9.63 -15.46
CA THR A 41 8.05 9.44 -14.12
C THR A 41 8.31 7.96 -13.84
N ASP A 42 7.44 7.08 -14.30
CA ASP A 42 7.60 5.63 -14.13
C ASP A 42 8.78 5.05 -14.90
N ALA A 43 9.19 5.71 -16.00
CA ALA A 43 10.36 5.33 -16.78
C ALA A 43 11.71 5.60 -16.07
N HIS A 44 11.72 6.38 -14.98
CA HIS A 44 12.92 6.62 -14.19
C HIS A 44 13.22 5.42 -13.27
N GLY A 45 14.44 4.87 -13.39
CA GLY A 45 14.82 3.64 -12.71
C GLY A 45 14.94 3.76 -11.18
N ALA A 46 15.54 4.85 -10.68
CA ALA A 46 15.80 5.01 -9.26
C ALA A 46 14.62 5.62 -8.49
N ASP A 47 14.27 5.06 -7.34
CA ASP A 47 13.18 5.53 -6.46
C ASP A 47 13.36 6.99 -6.05
N ARG A 48 14.61 7.39 -5.78
CA ARG A 48 14.95 8.77 -5.42
C ARG A 48 14.65 9.76 -6.55
N GLU A 49 14.94 9.38 -7.79
CA GLU A 49 14.64 10.21 -8.96
C GLU A 49 13.15 10.32 -9.21
N ARG A 50 12.42 9.21 -9.07
CA ARG A 50 10.95 9.20 -9.13
C ARG A 50 10.35 10.08 -8.05
N ALA A 51 10.79 9.94 -6.80
CA ALA A 51 10.34 10.76 -5.68
C ALA A 51 10.61 12.25 -5.90
N ALA A 52 11.78 12.63 -6.45
CA ALA A 52 12.11 14.02 -6.74
C ALA A 52 11.18 14.68 -7.75
N ARG A 53 10.48 13.90 -8.57
CA ARG A 53 9.45 14.39 -9.51
C ARG A 53 8.10 14.66 -8.85
N LEU A 54 7.90 14.27 -7.58
CA LEU A 54 6.66 14.46 -6.82
C LEU A 54 5.40 13.88 -7.53
N PRO A 55 5.39 12.61 -7.95
CA PRO A 55 4.29 12.04 -8.71
C PRO A 55 2.95 12.09 -7.97
N TRP A 56 2.94 11.92 -6.65
CA TRP A 56 1.72 12.07 -5.83
C TRP A 56 1.08 13.46 -5.90
N VAL A 57 1.88 14.50 -6.17
CA VAL A 57 1.36 15.86 -6.40
C VAL A 57 0.75 15.98 -7.80
N ALA A 58 1.39 15.37 -8.81
CA ALA A 58 0.84 15.31 -10.17
C ALA A 58 -0.50 14.55 -10.19
N GLU A 59 -0.60 13.44 -9.47
CA GLU A 59 -1.87 12.71 -9.27
C GLU A 59 -2.94 13.57 -8.62
N ARG A 60 -2.56 14.37 -7.62
CA ARG A 60 -3.48 15.30 -6.96
C ARG A 60 -4.01 16.34 -7.94
N ILE A 61 -3.17 16.84 -8.83
CA ILE A 61 -3.57 17.75 -9.91
C ILE A 61 -4.58 17.06 -10.85
N ALA A 62 -4.34 15.80 -11.21
CA ALA A 62 -5.28 15.02 -12.02
C ALA A 62 -6.63 14.84 -11.30
N VAL A 63 -6.61 14.51 -10.00
CA VAL A 63 -7.80 14.38 -9.17
C VAL A 63 -8.60 15.68 -9.11
N TRP A 64 -7.94 16.82 -8.93
CA TRP A 64 -8.65 18.13 -8.94
C TRP A 64 -9.27 18.43 -10.29
N ALA A 65 -8.55 18.14 -11.40
CA ALA A 65 -9.11 18.32 -12.74
C ALA A 65 -10.33 17.41 -12.96
N LEU A 66 -10.27 16.15 -12.54
CA LEU A 66 -11.40 15.22 -12.68
C LEU A 66 -12.65 15.64 -11.88
N ARG A 67 -12.47 16.34 -10.75
CA ARG A 67 -13.58 16.90 -9.97
C ARG A 67 -14.15 18.18 -10.54
N ASP A 68 -13.29 19.00 -11.16
CA ASP A 68 -13.71 20.30 -11.71
C ASP A 68 -14.61 20.13 -12.94
N GLU A 69 -15.55 21.08 -13.10
CA GLU A 69 -16.32 21.14 -14.33
C GLU A 69 -15.47 21.65 -15.50
N PRO A 70 -15.48 20.97 -16.67
CA PRO A 70 -14.68 21.35 -17.83
C PRO A 70 -14.89 22.81 -18.26
N SER A 71 -16.10 23.35 -18.09
CA SER A 71 -16.44 24.75 -18.40
C SER A 71 -15.66 25.80 -17.58
N MET A 72 -15.01 25.39 -16.49
CA MET A 72 -14.15 26.27 -15.70
C MET A 72 -12.78 26.53 -16.35
N TYR A 73 -12.43 25.77 -17.38
CA TYR A 73 -11.13 25.78 -18.02
C TYR A 73 -11.14 26.64 -19.29
N ARG A 74 -9.99 27.19 -19.68
CA ARG A 74 -9.80 28.03 -20.87
C ARG A 74 -9.28 27.20 -22.07
N HIS A 75 -8.76 27.86 -23.10
CA HIS A 75 -8.38 27.19 -24.34
C HIS A 75 -6.85 27.03 -24.54
N ALA A 76 -6.02 27.65 -23.70
CA ALA A 76 -4.56 27.53 -23.83
C ALA A 76 -4.10 26.10 -23.51
N LYS A 77 -3.21 25.53 -24.31
CA LYS A 77 -2.67 24.19 -24.04
C LYS A 77 -1.66 24.25 -22.88
N MET A 78 -1.76 23.32 -21.94
CA MET A 78 -0.79 23.16 -20.86
C MET A 78 0.45 22.42 -21.38
N SER A 79 1.62 23.02 -21.19
CA SER A 79 2.90 22.35 -21.42
C SER A 79 3.36 21.58 -20.18
N GLN A 80 4.36 20.69 -20.35
CA GLN A 80 4.99 20.00 -19.19
C GLN A 80 5.62 20.99 -18.20
N ASN A 81 6.18 22.13 -18.68
CA ASN A 81 6.72 23.16 -17.80
C ASN A 81 5.62 23.87 -16.99
N ASP A 82 4.43 24.09 -17.58
CA ASP A 82 3.30 24.67 -16.86
C ASP A 82 2.80 23.72 -15.78
N LEU A 83 2.74 22.40 -16.08
CA LEU A 83 2.39 21.39 -15.09
C LEU A 83 3.42 21.34 -13.95
N ARG A 84 4.72 21.30 -14.25
CA ARG A 84 5.79 21.36 -13.23
C ARG A 84 5.67 22.60 -12.36
N ALA A 85 5.31 23.73 -12.94
CA ALA A 85 5.06 24.95 -12.17
C ALA A 85 3.82 24.84 -11.26
N CYS A 86 2.77 24.09 -11.67
CA CYS A 86 1.64 23.76 -10.80
C CYS A 86 2.06 22.80 -9.68
N ILE A 87 2.85 21.77 -9.99
CA ILE A 87 3.38 20.81 -9.01
C ILE A 87 4.22 21.53 -7.96
N ASN A 88 5.17 22.37 -8.38
CA ASN A 88 6.02 23.12 -7.47
C ASN A 88 5.21 24.12 -6.61
N GLN A 89 4.20 24.77 -7.19
CA GLN A 89 3.34 25.67 -6.45
C GLN A 89 2.49 24.91 -5.41
N ALA A 90 1.97 23.74 -5.76
CA ALA A 90 1.24 22.86 -4.86
C ALA A 90 2.14 22.38 -3.71
N TRP A 91 3.31 21.84 -4.05
CA TRP A 91 4.29 21.35 -3.08
C TRP A 91 4.75 22.42 -2.09
N ASN A 92 5.09 23.61 -2.58
CA ASN A 92 5.48 24.74 -1.73
C ASN A 92 4.33 25.28 -0.85
N GLY A 93 3.11 24.93 -1.15
CA GLY A 93 1.92 25.27 -0.35
C GLY A 93 1.68 24.32 0.82
N ILE A 94 2.28 23.14 0.82
CA ILE A 94 2.13 22.15 1.90
C ILE A 94 2.96 22.59 3.10
N ASP A 95 2.31 22.74 4.26
CA ASP A 95 2.98 22.96 5.53
C ASP A 95 2.71 21.77 6.46
N ALA A 96 3.59 20.78 6.42
CA ALA A 96 3.47 19.59 7.24
C ALA A 96 3.53 19.89 8.75
N SER A 97 4.20 21.00 9.14
CA SER A 97 4.29 21.40 10.54
C SER A 97 2.94 21.83 11.13
N ASP A 98 2.08 22.41 10.31
CA ASP A 98 0.73 22.81 10.72
C ASP A 98 -0.19 21.59 10.88
N VAL A 99 -0.05 20.60 9.98
CA VAL A 99 -0.81 19.35 10.08
C VAL A 99 -0.44 18.63 11.38
N TRP A 100 0.85 18.50 11.68
CA TRP A 100 1.30 17.89 12.93
C TRP A 100 0.81 18.63 14.17
N ARG A 101 0.95 19.96 14.20
CA ARG A 101 0.48 20.78 15.33
C ARG A 101 -1.02 20.69 15.58
N LYS A 102 -1.81 20.56 14.51
CA LYS A 102 -3.27 20.46 14.59
C LYS A 102 -3.76 19.06 14.95
N SER A 103 -3.03 18.01 14.54
CA SER A 103 -3.50 16.65 14.66
C SER A 103 -3.44 16.11 16.08
N GLY A 104 -2.45 16.54 16.89
CA GLY A 104 -2.21 15.95 18.22
C GLY A 104 -1.89 14.45 18.16
N HIS A 105 -1.48 13.96 16.98
CA HIS A 105 -1.26 12.54 16.77
C HIS A 105 0.08 12.06 17.33
N PRO A 106 0.15 10.79 17.78
CA PRO A 106 1.44 10.14 18.00
C PRO A 106 2.30 10.21 16.74
N LEU A 107 3.62 10.34 16.93
CA LEU A 107 4.58 10.44 15.82
C LEU A 107 4.38 9.34 14.73
N PRO A 108 4.18 8.05 15.09
CA PRO A 108 3.95 7.01 14.08
C PRO A 108 2.74 7.29 13.19
N LEU A 109 1.67 7.81 13.74
CA LEU A 109 0.46 8.11 12.98
C LEU A 109 0.64 9.33 12.07
N PHE A 110 1.39 10.34 12.52
CA PHE A 110 1.77 11.47 11.68
C PHE A 110 2.67 11.00 10.51
N MET A 111 3.65 10.17 10.78
CA MET A 111 4.53 9.60 9.76
C MET A 111 3.75 8.81 8.71
N ARG A 112 2.79 7.99 9.18
CA ARG A 112 1.86 7.29 8.29
C ARG A 112 1.12 8.25 7.34
N GLN A 113 0.66 9.39 7.83
CA GLN A 113 0.00 10.39 6.98
C GLN A 113 0.92 10.84 5.83
N CYS A 114 2.17 11.14 6.14
CA CYS A 114 3.15 11.55 5.12
C CYS A 114 3.43 10.42 4.11
N LEU A 115 3.48 9.17 4.57
CA LEU A 115 3.77 7.99 3.75
C LEU A 115 2.64 7.64 2.77
N LEU A 116 1.39 7.73 3.19
CA LEU A 116 0.24 7.24 2.44
C LEU A 116 0.18 7.67 0.98
N ALA A 117 0.54 8.92 0.69
CA ALA A 117 0.54 9.44 -0.67
C ALA A 117 1.83 9.13 -1.45
N GLN A 118 2.95 8.91 -0.76
CA GLN A 118 4.29 8.85 -1.35
C GLN A 118 4.76 7.42 -1.62
N VAL A 119 4.56 6.51 -0.67
CA VAL A 119 5.03 5.12 -0.72
C VAL A 119 4.59 4.37 -1.98
N PRO A 120 3.34 4.49 -2.46
CA PRO A 120 2.93 3.80 -3.70
C PRO A 120 3.80 4.11 -4.93
N HIS A 121 4.51 5.24 -4.93
CA HIS A 121 5.42 5.62 -6.01
C HIS A 121 6.87 5.21 -5.77
N GLN A 122 7.20 4.75 -4.56
CA GLN A 122 8.57 4.42 -4.15
C GLN A 122 8.76 2.91 -3.94
N GLN A 123 7.68 2.15 -3.82
CA GLN A 123 7.77 0.70 -3.68
C GLN A 123 8.26 0.04 -4.96
N ASN A 124 9.17 -0.91 -4.83
CA ASN A 124 9.50 -1.81 -5.92
C ASN A 124 8.28 -2.68 -6.26
N ARG A 125 7.87 -2.68 -7.53
CA ARG A 125 6.68 -3.36 -8.00
C ARG A 125 7.09 -4.59 -8.76
N GLY A 126 7.10 -5.71 -8.04
CA GLY A 126 7.37 -7.02 -8.62
C GLY A 126 6.13 -7.70 -9.17
N MET A 127 6.35 -8.90 -9.70
CA MET A 127 5.31 -9.81 -10.18
C MET A 127 4.56 -10.52 -9.03
N GLY A 128 5.00 -10.35 -7.78
CA GLY A 128 4.48 -11.07 -6.62
C GLY A 128 2.96 -10.96 -6.45
N ALA A 129 2.40 -9.75 -6.58
CA ALA A 129 0.95 -9.56 -6.48
C ALA A 129 0.15 -10.32 -7.55
N PHE A 130 0.68 -10.44 -8.77
CA PHE A 130 0.06 -11.23 -9.84
C PHE A 130 0.16 -12.73 -9.54
N ALA A 131 1.35 -13.19 -9.17
CA ALA A 131 1.59 -14.59 -8.81
C ALA A 131 0.69 -15.03 -7.66
N ARG A 132 0.56 -14.22 -6.62
CA ARG A 132 -0.33 -14.45 -5.48
C ARG A 132 -1.79 -14.60 -5.91
N GLN A 133 -2.29 -13.70 -6.74
CA GLN A 133 -3.68 -13.79 -7.19
C GLN A 133 -3.92 -15.03 -8.06
N ILE A 134 -2.97 -15.41 -8.91
CA ILE A 134 -3.04 -16.66 -9.68
C ILE A 134 -3.06 -17.86 -8.74
N ASP A 135 -2.21 -17.87 -7.72
CA ASP A 135 -2.16 -18.96 -6.75
C ASP A 135 -3.45 -19.05 -5.93
N LEU A 136 -3.97 -17.92 -5.44
CA LEU A 136 -5.28 -17.87 -4.77
C LEU A 136 -6.40 -18.45 -5.65
N LEU A 137 -6.41 -18.12 -6.96
CA LEU A 137 -7.38 -18.66 -7.91
C LEU A 137 -7.19 -20.17 -8.12
N SER A 138 -5.95 -20.65 -8.15
CA SER A 138 -5.65 -22.08 -8.38
C SER A 138 -6.19 -22.97 -7.26
N ARG A 139 -6.31 -22.45 -6.05
CA ARG A 139 -6.88 -23.13 -4.87
C ARG A 139 -8.39 -23.26 -4.93
N LEU A 140 -9.06 -22.48 -5.76
CA LEU A 140 -10.50 -22.45 -5.88
C LEU A 140 -10.99 -23.52 -6.86
N LYS A 141 -12.02 -24.24 -6.46
CA LYS A 141 -12.77 -25.10 -7.40
C LYS A 141 -13.36 -24.25 -8.51
N SER A 142 -13.42 -24.79 -9.73
CA SER A 142 -13.95 -24.09 -10.91
C SER A 142 -15.36 -23.54 -10.74
N ASN A 143 -16.19 -24.22 -9.93
CA ASN A 143 -17.56 -23.84 -9.61
C ASN A 143 -17.69 -23.10 -8.27
N SER A 144 -16.61 -22.64 -7.66
CA SER A 144 -16.68 -21.93 -6.39
C SER A 144 -17.42 -20.59 -6.53
N ARG A 145 -18.17 -20.20 -5.49
CA ARG A 145 -18.91 -18.95 -5.48
C ARG A 145 -18.01 -17.73 -5.65
N LEU A 146 -16.82 -17.77 -5.08
CA LEU A 146 -15.82 -16.71 -5.22
C LEU A 146 -15.41 -16.52 -6.67
N ARG A 147 -15.06 -17.61 -7.38
CA ARG A 147 -14.71 -17.55 -8.80
C ARG A 147 -15.83 -16.99 -9.64
N GLN A 148 -17.07 -17.44 -9.41
CA GLN A 148 -18.24 -16.93 -10.12
C GLN A 148 -18.45 -15.43 -9.90
N VAL A 149 -18.27 -14.92 -8.69
CA VAL A 149 -18.41 -13.50 -8.38
C VAL A 149 -17.35 -12.69 -9.14
N ILE A 150 -16.10 -13.15 -9.14
CA ILE A 150 -15.02 -12.48 -9.86
C ILE A 150 -15.29 -12.49 -11.38
N GLU A 151 -15.50 -13.66 -11.95
CA GLU A 151 -15.68 -13.83 -13.40
C GLU A 151 -16.92 -13.12 -13.95
N ASN A 152 -18.01 -13.11 -13.18
CA ASN A 152 -19.21 -12.34 -13.55
C ASN A 152 -18.93 -10.82 -13.56
N HIS A 153 -18.11 -10.33 -12.63
CA HIS A 153 -17.75 -8.92 -12.58
C HIS A 153 -16.86 -8.51 -13.76
N VAL A 154 -15.79 -9.30 -14.03
CA VAL A 154 -14.83 -8.97 -15.11
C VAL A 154 -15.33 -9.40 -16.50
N GLY A 155 -16.37 -10.23 -16.58
CA GLY A 155 -16.97 -10.71 -17.82
C GLY A 155 -16.08 -11.68 -18.62
N MET A 156 -15.11 -12.31 -17.95
CA MET A 156 -14.18 -13.29 -18.55
C MET A 156 -13.60 -14.18 -17.44
N ARG A 157 -12.81 -15.20 -17.82
CA ARG A 157 -12.05 -15.99 -16.85
C ARG A 157 -11.09 -15.11 -16.07
N ALA A 158 -11.02 -15.33 -14.75
CA ALA A 158 -10.21 -14.52 -13.86
C ALA A 158 -8.71 -14.55 -14.23
N GLU A 159 -8.19 -15.70 -14.67
CA GLU A 159 -6.80 -15.84 -15.10
C GLU A 159 -6.52 -15.02 -16.36
N VAL A 160 -7.46 -14.99 -17.31
CA VAL A 160 -7.32 -14.19 -18.55
C VAL A 160 -7.30 -12.70 -18.22
N TYR A 161 -8.16 -12.27 -17.28
CA TYR A 161 -8.15 -10.88 -16.80
C TYR A 161 -6.78 -10.48 -16.24
N LEU A 162 -6.21 -11.31 -15.36
CA LEU A 162 -4.89 -11.05 -14.78
C LEU A 162 -3.79 -11.06 -15.83
N GLN A 163 -3.82 -11.97 -16.79
CA GLN A 163 -2.82 -12.03 -17.87
C GLN A 163 -2.85 -10.78 -18.74
N VAL A 164 -4.03 -10.34 -19.19
CA VAL A 164 -4.16 -9.09 -19.96
C VAL A 164 -3.64 -7.90 -19.15
N ALA A 165 -4.05 -7.81 -17.89
CA ALA A 165 -3.63 -6.74 -16.99
C ALA A 165 -2.11 -6.73 -16.78
N MET A 166 -1.50 -7.91 -16.60
CA MET A 166 -0.06 -8.09 -16.45
C MET A 166 0.70 -7.61 -17.69
N PHE A 167 0.26 -8.00 -18.89
CA PHE A 167 0.93 -7.57 -20.12
C PHE A 167 0.85 -6.05 -20.31
N LEU A 168 -0.30 -5.43 -20.02
CA LEU A 168 -0.44 -3.98 -20.07
C LEU A 168 0.45 -3.29 -19.03
N TRP A 169 0.52 -3.84 -17.82
CA TRP A 169 1.40 -3.31 -16.79
C TRP A 169 2.89 -3.45 -17.16
N LEU A 170 3.30 -4.60 -17.68
CA LEU A 170 4.68 -4.78 -18.18
C LEU A 170 5.04 -3.76 -19.25
N LYS A 171 4.16 -3.55 -20.25
CA LYS A 171 4.35 -2.54 -21.28
C LYS A 171 4.53 -1.14 -20.68
N ALA A 172 3.69 -0.79 -19.70
CA ALA A 172 3.76 0.49 -19.00
C ALA A 172 5.05 0.64 -18.17
N SER A 173 5.47 -0.42 -17.48
CA SER A 173 6.60 -0.41 -16.55
C SER A 173 7.97 -0.32 -17.24
N VAL A 174 8.08 -0.89 -18.43
CA VAL A 174 9.36 -0.87 -19.20
C VAL A 174 9.58 0.49 -19.86
N GLY A 175 8.58 1.39 -19.84
CA GLY A 175 8.69 2.73 -20.46
C GLY A 175 8.86 2.71 -21.98
N ILE A 176 8.73 1.53 -22.60
CA ILE A 176 8.88 1.33 -24.04
C ILE A 176 7.51 1.44 -24.72
N GLY A 177 7.12 2.67 -25.01
CA GLY A 177 5.96 2.95 -25.83
C GLY A 177 4.64 3.10 -25.07
N ASP A 178 3.64 3.58 -25.81
CA ASP A 178 2.30 3.80 -25.32
C ASP A 178 1.57 2.47 -25.11
N VAL A 179 0.92 2.28 -23.96
CA VAL A 179 0.04 1.12 -23.71
C VAL A 179 -1.13 1.04 -24.71
N PHE A 180 -1.44 2.14 -25.36
CA PHE A 180 -2.46 2.24 -26.42
C PHE A 180 -1.90 2.11 -27.83
N GLU A 181 -0.62 1.74 -27.99
CA GLU A 181 -0.04 1.48 -29.30
C GLU A 181 -0.89 0.45 -30.10
N PRO A 182 -1.41 0.79 -31.28
CA PRO A 182 -2.35 -0.08 -31.99
C PRO A 182 -1.80 -1.47 -32.28
N ALA A 183 -0.53 -1.57 -32.69
CA ALA A 183 0.12 -2.84 -32.98
C ALA A 183 0.24 -3.73 -31.73
N TYR A 184 0.47 -3.14 -30.56
CA TYR A 184 0.49 -3.86 -29.30
C TYR A 184 -0.89 -4.37 -28.90
N LEU A 185 -1.91 -3.50 -28.99
CA LEU A 185 -3.30 -3.89 -28.69
C LEU A 185 -3.83 -4.95 -29.67
N GLU A 186 -3.44 -4.88 -30.93
CA GLU A 186 -3.75 -5.92 -31.91
C GLU A 186 -3.13 -7.26 -31.52
N THR A 187 -1.86 -7.24 -31.06
CA THR A 187 -1.17 -8.44 -30.59
C THR A 187 -1.89 -9.06 -29.39
N LEU A 188 -2.29 -8.26 -28.41
CA LEU A 188 -3.08 -8.73 -27.27
C LEU A 188 -4.44 -9.27 -27.72
N THR A 189 -5.10 -8.57 -28.64
CA THR A 189 -6.39 -9.01 -29.17
C THR A 189 -6.28 -10.34 -29.92
N ARG A 190 -5.18 -10.56 -30.64
CA ARG A 190 -4.90 -11.85 -31.30
C ARG A 190 -4.64 -12.96 -30.29
N ALA A 191 -3.93 -12.65 -29.19
CA ALA A 191 -3.58 -13.64 -28.17
C ALA A 191 -4.77 -14.04 -27.30
N PHE A 192 -5.60 -13.10 -26.86
CA PHE A 192 -6.67 -13.30 -25.90
C PHE A 192 -8.08 -13.32 -26.49
N GLY A 193 -8.22 -12.89 -27.75
CA GLY A 193 -9.49 -12.77 -28.45
C GLY A 193 -10.19 -11.42 -28.20
N PRO A 194 -10.99 -10.94 -29.17
CA PRO A 194 -11.64 -9.64 -29.11
C PRO A 194 -12.65 -9.53 -27.97
N GLY A 195 -13.37 -10.62 -27.65
CA GLY A 195 -14.33 -10.62 -26.53
C GLY A 195 -13.68 -10.42 -25.17
N ALA A 196 -12.52 -11.04 -24.92
CA ALA A 196 -11.77 -10.85 -23.69
C ALA A 196 -11.24 -9.42 -23.59
N MET A 197 -10.65 -8.89 -24.65
CA MET A 197 -10.16 -7.51 -24.67
C MET A 197 -11.30 -6.51 -24.45
N GLN A 198 -12.46 -6.70 -25.06
CA GLN A 198 -13.64 -5.85 -24.84
C GLN A 198 -14.11 -5.91 -23.39
N SER A 199 -14.18 -7.10 -22.79
CA SER A 199 -14.58 -7.27 -21.39
C SER A 199 -13.56 -6.64 -20.44
N PHE A 200 -12.27 -6.80 -20.70
CA PHE A 200 -11.21 -6.15 -19.95
C PHE A 200 -11.37 -4.63 -19.94
N TRP A 201 -11.45 -4.01 -21.12
CA TRP A 201 -11.59 -2.56 -21.22
C TRP A 201 -12.87 -2.06 -20.55
N ARG A 202 -13.98 -2.77 -20.69
CA ARG A 202 -15.24 -2.43 -19.99
C ARG A 202 -15.09 -2.46 -18.48
N THR A 203 -14.22 -3.30 -17.95
CA THR A 203 -13.98 -3.43 -16.49
C THR A 203 -13.07 -2.32 -15.98
N VAL A 204 -11.99 -1.98 -16.71
CA VAL A 204 -10.95 -1.07 -16.19
C VAL A 204 -11.15 0.40 -16.63
N ILE A 205 -11.90 0.67 -17.69
CA ILE A 205 -12.20 2.03 -18.13
C ILE A 205 -13.39 2.57 -17.34
N THR A 206 -13.19 3.72 -16.70
CA THR A 206 -14.22 4.41 -15.93
C THR A 206 -14.57 5.72 -16.62
N PRO A 207 -15.86 5.99 -16.91
CA PRO A 207 -16.28 7.30 -17.40
C PRO A 207 -15.94 8.40 -16.40
N ARG A 208 -15.48 9.55 -16.89
CA ARG A 208 -15.04 10.70 -16.04
C ARG A 208 -16.08 11.08 -14.98
N HIS A 209 -17.37 11.12 -15.33
CA HIS A 209 -18.41 11.52 -14.38
C HIS A 209 -18.52 10.53 -13.20
N VAL A 210 -18.28 9.23 -13.42
CA VAL A 210 -18.27 8.23 -12.37
C VAL A 210 -17.04 8.40 -11.49
N ALA A 211 -15.85 8.55 -12.10
CA ALA A 211 -14.61 8.79 -11.37
C ALA A 211 -14.70 10.09 -10.55
N GLY A 212 -15.18 11.18 -11.15
CA GLY A 212 -15.33 12.47 -10.47
C GLY A 212 -16.24 12.43 -9.23
N LEU A 213 -17.35 11.67 -9.29
CA LEU A 213 -18.23 11.47 -8.13
C LEU A 213 -17.62 10.60 -7.02
N ALA A 214 -16.78 9.64 -7.41
CA ALA A 214 -16.12 8.75 -6.45
C ALA A 214 -14.91 9.41 -5.77
N LEU A 215 -14.31 10.43 -6.38
CA LEU A 215 -13.18 11.17 -5.83
C LEU A 215 -13.68 12.14 -4.75
N LYS A 216 -13.49 11.80 -3.49
CA LYS A 216 -13.91 12.63 -2.33
C LYS A 216 -12.99 13.83 -2.17
N ASP A 217 -13.58 14.93 -1.68
CA ASP A 217 -12.83 16.08 -1.18
C ASP A 217 -12.62 15.89 0.33
N PHE A 218 -11.37 15.89 0.77
CA PHE A 218 -11.00 15.68 2.17
C PHE A 218 -10.54 16.96 2.87
N ASP A 219 -10.70 18.11 2.25
CA ASP A 219 -10.27 19.40 2.80
C ASP A 219 -8.79 19.41 3.25
N ASP A 220 -8.52 19.70 4.53
CA ASP A 220 -7.16 19.83 5.05
C ASP A 220 -6.32 18.55 4.97
N ASP A 221 -6.96 17.37 4.87
CA ASP A 221 -6.29 16.07 4.83
C ASP A 221 -5.90 15.63 3.42
N GLU A 222 -6.37 16.31 2.40
CA GLU A 222 -6.27 15.84 1.02
C GLU A 222 -4.84 15.59 0.55
N TRP A 223 -3.86 16.37 1.05
CA TRP A 223 -2.45 16.20 0.72
C TRP A 223 -1.88 14.85 1.14
N PHE A 224 -2.41 14.29 2.20
CA PHE A 224 -1.92 13.08 2.85
C PHE A 224 -2.82 11.87 2.57
N GLN A 225 -3.90 12.05 1.84
CA GLN A 225 -4.74 10.94 1.43
C GLN A 225 -4.02 10.08 0.40
N PRO A 226 -4.18 8.74 0.49
CA PRO A 226 -3.67 7.87 -0.56
C PRO A 226 -4.33 8.23 -1.88
N ASN A 227 -3.57 8.03 -2.95
CA ASN A 227 -4.12 8.21 -4.28
C ASN A 227 -5.24 7.22 -4.54
N VAL A 228 -6.38 7.71 -5.01
CA VAL A 228 -7.53 6.89 -5.37
C VAL A 228 -7.59 6.54 -6.85
N LEU A 229 -6.66 7.06 -7.68
CA LEU A 229 -6.63 6.81 -9.11
C LEU A 229 -6.32 5.34 -9.44
N TYR A 230 -5.72 4.58 -8.51
CA TYR A 230 -5.56 3.15 -8.71
C TYR A 230 -6.90 2.40 -8.86
N ARG A 231 -8.01 2.94 -8.31
CA ARG A 231 -9.35 2.40 -8.58
C ARG A 231 -9.83 2.70 -10.00
N PHE A 232 -9.22 3.68 -10.65
CA PHE A 232 -9.60 4.19 -11.97
C PHE A 232 -8.35 4.34 -12.85
N PRO A 233 -7.61 3.25 -13.14
CA PRO A 233 -6.34 3.32 -13.87
C PRO A 233 -6.51 3.94 -15.25
N PHE A 234 -7.70 3.81 -15.83
CA PHE A 234 -8.09 4.42 -17.11
C PHE A 234 -9.38 5.20 -16.94
N VAL A 235 -9.36 6.47 -17.32
CA VAL A 235 -10.53 7.34 -17.30
C VAL A 235 -10.86 7.81 -18.72
N GLU A 236 -12.11 7.62 -19.14
CA GLU A 236 -12.62 8.05 -20.43
C GLU A 236 -13.36 9.38 -20.31
N LEU A 237 -13.08 10.30 -21.22
CA LEU A 237 -13.75 11.58 -21.36
C LEU A 237 -13.85 12.00 -22.82
N HIS A 238 -15.05 12.12 -23.33
CA HIS A 238 -15.34 12.55 -24.73
C HIS A 238 -14.54 11.74 -25.77
N GLY A 239 -14.49 10.42 -25.62
CA GLY A 239 -13.76 9.53 -26.49
C GLY A 239 -12.23 9.56 -26.35
N ARG A 240 -11.70 10.30 -25.38
CA ARG A 240 -10.28 10.28 -25.02
C ARG A 240 -10.06 9.46 -23.77
N LEU A 241 -9.01 8.64 -23.79
CA LEU A 241 -8.61 7.78 -22.69
C LEU A 241 -7.37 8.36 -22.01
N TYR A 242 -7.41 8.44 -20.69
CA TYR A 242 -6.31 8.89 -19.84
C TYR A 242 -5.84 7.73 -18.97
N PHE A 243 -4.54 7.53 -18.94
CA PHE A 243 -3.88 6.50 -18.16
C PHE A 243 -2.97 7.14 -17.10
N TRP A 244 -3.03 6.65 -15.87
CA TRP A 244 -2.33 7.27 -14.74
C TRP A 244 -1.00 6.58 -14.38
N GLY A 245 -0.43 5.83 -15.31
CA GLY A 245 0.87 5.19 -15.14
C GLY A 245 0.81 3.76 -14.60
N ALA A 246 1.95 3.10 -14.66
CA ALA A 246 2.12 1.74 -14.21
C ALA A 246 1.81 1.53 -12.72
N PRO A 247 2.13 2.48 -11.79
CA PRO A 247 1.77 2.38 -10.39
C PRO A 247 0.28 2.20 -10.14
N CYS A 248 -0.54 3.03 -10.78
CA CYS A 248 -1.98 2.97 -10.60
C CYS A 248 -2.56 1.66 -11.15
N LEU A 249 -2.06 1.19 -12.28
CA LEU A 249 -2.48 -0.08 -12.85
C LEU A 249 -2.06 -1.26 -11.98
N HIS A 250 -0.82 -1.29 -11.48
CA HIS A 250 -0.35 -2.33 -10.57
C HIS A 250 -1.22 -2.42 -9.32
N ARG A 251 -1.47 -1.29 -8.66
CA ARG A 251 -2.32 -1.23 -7.46
C ARG A 251 -3.76 -1.64 -7.75
N HIS A 252 -4.30 -1.24 -8.90
CA HIS A 252 -5.63 -1.70 -9.31
C HIS A 252 -5.69 -3.23 -9.38
N ILE A 253 -4.68 -3.86 -9.98
CA ILE A 253 -4.65 -5.31 -10.16
C ILE A 253 -4.41 -6.02 -8.83
N GLU A 254 -3.48 -5.52 -8.01
CA GLU A 254 -3.16 -6.07 -6.69
C GLU A 254 -4.42 -6.22 -5.81
N PHE A 255 -5.33 -5.25 -5.86
CA PHE A 255 -6.54 -5.25 -5.05
C PHE A 255 -7.80 -5.66 -5.81
N ALA A 256 -7.72 -5.98 -7.10
CA ALA A 256 -8.88 -6.20 -7.95
C ALA A 256 -9.85 -7.23 -7.36
N PHE A 257 -9.38 -8.40 -6.97
CA PHE A 257 -10.27 -9.46 -6.46
C PHE A 257 -10.78 -9.16 -5.06
N SER A 258 -9.94 -8.61 -4.20
CA SER A 258 -10.36 -8.17 -2.86
C SER A 258 -11.44 -7.09 -2.94
N ASP A 259 -11.27 -6.10 -3.83
CA ASP A 259 -12.24 -5.03 -4.05
C ASP A 259 -13.54 -5.55 -4.69
N ILE A 260 -13.46 -6.46 -5.66
CA ILE A 260 -14.64 -7.09 -6.27
C ILE A 260 -15.46 -7.83 -5.22
N VAL A 261 -14.80 -8.65 -4.39
CA VAL A 261 -15.48 -9.44 -3.33
C VAL A 261 -16.09 -8.53 -2.27
N ALA A 262 -15.37 -7.49 -1.85
CA ALA A 262 -15.87 -6.51 -0.88
C ALA A 262 -17.12 -5.78 -1.38
N ASN A 263 -17.15 -5.43 -2.68
CA ASN A 263 -18.26 -4.72 -3.31
C ASN A 263 -19.46 -5.61 -3.64
N ALA A 264 -19.25 -6.89 -3.90
CA ALA A 264 -20.31 -7.86 -4.22
C ALA A 264 -21.29 -8.09 -3.07
N LYS A 265 -20.90 -7.81 -1.82
CA LYS A 265 -21.69 -8.05 -0.59
C LYS A 265 -22.12 -9.50 -0.44
N ASP A 266 -21.41 -10.42 -1.07
CA ASP A 266 -21.65 -11.86 -1.03
C ASP A 266 -20.83 -12.49 0.11
N LYS A 267 -21.51 -12.91 1.17
CA LYS A 267 -20.85 -13.46 2.37
C LYS A 267 -20.11 -14.78 2.07
N THR A 268 -20.65 -15.61 1.18
CA THR A 268 -20.02 -16.88 0.81
C THR A 268 -18.75 -16.66 0.01
N ALA A 269 -18.79 -15.74 -0.94
CA ALA A 269 -17.58 -15.37 -1.71
C ALA A 269 -16.52 -14.72 -0.80
N LYS A 270 -16.95 -13.88 0.14
CA LYS A 270 -16.05 -13.26 1.11
C LYS A 270 -15.36 -14.29 1.99
N GLN A 271 -16.12 -15.23 2.56
CA GLN A 271 -15.55 -16.31 3.39
C GLN A 271 -14.57 -17.16 2.57
N ALA A 272 -14.95 -17.55 1.34
CA ALA A 272 -14.06 -18.33 0.47
C ALA A 272 -12.76 -17.58 0.12
N PHE A 273 -12.78 -16.25 0.05
CA PHE A 273 -11.56 -15.46 -0.14
C PHE A 273 -10.71 -15.45 1.14
N GLU A 274 -11.34 -15.31 2.31
CA GLU A 274 -10.66 -15.37 3.60
C GLU A 274 -9.99 -16.74 3.79
N ASP A 275 -10.69 -17.83 3.54
CA ASP A 275 -10.17 -19.20 3.65
C ASP A 275 -9.00 -19.45 2.67
N ALA A 276 -9.11 -18.96 1.42
CA ALA A 276 -8.05 -19.09 0.43
C ALA A 276 -6.79 -18.27 0.81
N PHE A 277 -6.99 -17.09 1.38
CA PHE A 277 -5.90 -16.24 1.82
C PHE A 277 -5.20 -16.80 3.06
N GLU A 278 -5.95 -17.35 4.01
CA GLU A 278 -5.40 -18.05 5.17
C GLU A 278 -4.56 -19.26 4.75
N ALA A 279 -5.10 -20.12 3.87
CA ALA A 279 -4.37 -21.27 3.33
C ALA A 279 -3.09 -20.85 2.61
N TYR A 280 -3.15 -19.78 1.80
CA TYR A 280 -1.98 -19.21 1.13
C TYR A 280 -0.90 -18.75 2.12
N THR A 281 -1.32 -18.03 3.18
CA THR A 281 -0.40 -17.56 4.22
C THR A 281 0.26 -18.71 4.95
N GLY A 282 -0.49 -19.75 5.30
CA GLY A 282 0.07 -20.95 5.96
C GLY A 282 1.09 -21.67 5.09
N GLU A 283 0.86 -21.78 3.78
CA GLU A 283 1.85 -22.36 2.87
C GLU A 283 3.08 -21.45 2.68
N SER A 284 2.88 -20.13 2.66
CA SER A 284 4.00 -19.18 2.62
C SER A 284 4.88 -19.33 3.86
N LEU A 285 4.29 -19.45 5.05
CA LEU A 285 5.06 -19.73 6.27
C LEU A 285 5.82 -21.04 6.20
N ARG A 286 5.23 -22.12 5.67
CA ARG A 286 5.90 -23.42 5.55
C ARG A 286 7.10 -23.38 4.59
N ARG A 287 7.12 -22.48 3.61
CA ARG A 287 8.27 -22.28 2.73
C ARG A 287 9.51 -21.75 3.44
N SER A 288 9.37 -21.14 4.61
CA SER A 288 10.50 -20.73 5.44
C SER A 288 11.35 -21.91 5.95
N GLY A 289 10.81 -23.14 5.90
CA GLY A 289 11.46 -24.33 6.45
C GLY A 289 11.27 -24.53 7.95
N PHE A 290 10.69 -23.56 8.67
CA PHE A 290 10.35 -23.73 10.09
C PHE A 290 9.13 -24.65 10.28
N PRO A 291 9.06 -25.39 11.40
CA PRO A 291 7.86 -26.14 11.76
C PRO A 291 6.67 -25.19 12.03
N VAL A 292 5.62 -25.30 11.23
CA VAL A 292 4.42 -24.49 11.35
C VAL A 292 3.28 -25.34 11.90
N LEU A 293 2.73 -24.94 13.05
CA LEU A 293 1.52 -25.52 13.63
C LEU A 293 0.31 -24.75 13.10
N ASP A 294 -0.75 -25.46 12.71
CA ASP A 294 -2.06 -24.88 12.41
C ASP A 294 -2.91 -24.68 13.68
N GLU A 295 -4.10 -24.08 13.54
CA GLU A 295 -4.99 -23.81 14.66
C GLU A 295 -5.28 -25.04 15.51
N ASP A 296 -5.58 -26.21 14.88
CA ASP A 296 -5.91 -27.44 15.59
C ASP A 296 -4.72 -27.99 16.38
N ASP A 297 -3.51 -27.89 15.82
CA ASP A 297 -2.27 -28.29 16.51
C ASP A 297 -1.96 -27.37 17.68
N VAL A 298 -2.13 -26.05 17.51
CA VAL A 298 -1.97 -25.06 18.58
C VAL A 298 -2.96 -25.34 19.72
N ARG A 299 -4.25 -25.54 19.39
CA ARG A 299 -5.28 -25.87 20.38
C ARG A 299 -4.94 -27.13 21.15
N ARG A 300 -4.51 -28.17 20.47
CA ARG A 300 -4.18 -29.47 21.07
C ARG A 300 -2.94 -29.38 21.96
N ARG A 301 -1.87 -28.74 21.49
CA ARG A 301 -0.59 -28.68 22.18
C ARG A 301 -0.66 -27.81 23.45
N PHE A 302 -1.33 -26.66 23.36
CA PHE A 302 -1.36 -25.65 24.44
C PHE A 302 -2.69 -25.61 25.20
N GLN A 303 -3.61 -26.51 24.89
CA GLN A 303 -4.96 -26.56 25.51
C GLN A 303 -5.69 -25.21 25.43
N VAL A 304 -5.60 -24.53 24.27
CA VAL A 304 -6.19 -23.22 24.08
C VAL A 304 -7.69 -23.32 24.01
N GLY A 305 -8.36 -22.74 25.01
CA GLY A 305 -9.81 -22.55 25.00
C GLY A 305 -10.20 -21.21 24.36
N GLY A 306 -11.37 -21.17 23.72
CA GLY A 306 -11.89 -19.98 23.11
C GLY A 306 -11.16 -19.55 21.80
N PRO A 307 -10.98 -18.26 21.55
CA PRO A 307 -10.32 -17.77 20.32
C PRO A 307 -8.88 -18.25 20.20
N CYS A 308 -8.49 -18.73 19.02
CA CYS A 308 -7.14 -19.21 18.74
C CYS A 308 -6.53 -18.46 17.55
N SER A 309 -5.22 -18.55 17.39
CA SER A 309 -4.48 -18.05 16.22
C SER A 309 -4.53 -19.04 15.08
N ASP A 310 -4.38 -18.55 13.86
CA ASP A 310 -4.41 -19.39 12.66
C ASP A 310 -3.14 -20.25 12.54
N PHE A 311 -1.96 -19.69 12.87
CA PHE A 311 -0.68 -20.41 12.79
C PHE A 311 0.26 -20.08 13.96
N MET A 312 1.22 -20.98 14.19
CA MET A 312 2.33 -20.78 15.14
C MET A 312 3.61 -21.41 14.61
N VAL A 313 4.71 -20.71 14.80
CA VAL A 313 6.07 -21.23 14.58
C VAL A 313 6.78 -21.29 15.93
N ILE A 314 7.43 -22.43 16.23
CA ILE A 314 8.11 -22.66 17.49
C ILE A 314 9.53 -23.11 17.22
N GLU A 315 10.47 -22.42 17.85
CA GLU A 315 11.88 -22.76 17.88
C GLU A 315 12.43 -22.71 19.32
N ASP A 316 13.69 -23.06 19.46
CA ASP A 316 14.32 -23.13 20.79
C ASP A 316 14.46 -21.76 21.44
N ASP A 317 14.62 -20.71 20.67
CA ASP A 317 14.89 -19.33 21.11
C ASP A 317 13.67 -18.41 21.14
N ALA A 318 12.63 -18.69 20.32
CA ALA A 318 11.45 -17.84 20.23
C ALA A 318 10.20 -18.60 19.76
N THR A 319 9.05 -17.96 19.90
CA THR A 319 7.77 -18.42 19.36
C THR A 319 7.10 -17.26 18.63
N ILE A 320 6.54 -17.51 17.45
CA ILE A 320 5.78 -16.54 16.67
C ILE A 320 4.35 -17.05 16.50
N VAL A 321 3.38 -16.23 16.84
CA VAL A 321 1.95 -16.55 16.70
C VAL A 321 1.35 -15.66 15.63
N PHE A 322 0.65 -16.25 14.67
CA PHE A 322 0.13 -15.53 13.50
C PHE A 322 -1.40 -15.57 13.46
N GLU A 323 -1.98 -14.42 13.16
CA GLU A 323 -3.40 -14.27 12.85
C GLU A 323 -3.55 -13.61 11.49
N VAL A 324 -4.34 -14.20 10.61
CA VAL A 324 -4.52 -13.75 9.22
C VAL A 324 -5.81 -12.97 9.07
N LYS A 325 -5.74 -11.79 8.45
CA LYS A 325 -6.91 -10.93 8.23
C LYS A 325 -6.95 -10.42 6.81
N ASN A 326 -8.00 -10.76 6.07
CA ASN A 326 -8.28 -10.16 4.77
C ASN A 326 -8.62 -8.68 4.94
N LYS A 327 -7.58 -7.85 5.09
CA LYS A 327 -7.69 -6.42 5.27
C LYS A 327 -6.69 -5.68 4.40
N SER A 328 -7.14 -4.61 3.77
CA SER A 328 -6.32 -3.70 2.98
C SER A 328 -6.53 -2.26 3.44
N LEU A 329 -5.72 -1.35 2.92
CA LEU A 329 -5.81 0.08 3.20
C LEU A 329 -7.21 0.61 2.90
N SER A 330 -7.84 1.21 3.91
CA SER A 330 -9.16 1.83 3.77
C SER A 330 -9.01 3.26 3.27
N LEU A 331 -9.46 3.53 2.05
CA LEU A 331 -9.51 4.90 1.49
C LEU A 331 -10.58 5.78 2.13
N ASP A 332 -11.53 5.18 2.84
CA ASP A 332 -12.60 5.93 3.52
C ASP A 332 -12.16 6.51 4.86
N LEU A 333 -10.98 6.08 5.37
CA LEU A 333 -10.43 6.58 6.61
C LEU A 333 -9.53 7.80 6.32
N PRO A 334 -9.89 9.02 6.76
CA PRO A 334 -9.05 10.19 6.57
C PRO A 334 -7.64 9.99 7.13
N ALA A 335 -6.63 10.53 6.46
CA ALA A 335 -5.24 10.43 6.91
C ALA A 335 -5.06 11.05 8.31
N SER A 336 -5.78 12.13 8.62
CA SER A 336 -5.83 12.79 9.93
C SER A 336 -6.77 12.12 10.94
N ALA A 337 -7.27 10.90 10.65
CA ALA A 337 -8.18 10.24 11.58
C ALA A 337 -7.54 10.06 12.96
N SER A 338 -8.27 10.35 14.02
CA SER A 338 -7.79 10.16 15.38
C SER A 338 -7.57 8.67 15.70
N VAL A 339 -6.72 8.39 16.69
CA VAL A 339 -6.49 7.02 17.19
C VAL A 339 -7.81 6.31 17.50
N ASN A 340 -8.79 7.01 18.07
CA ASN A 340 -10.11 6.42 18.36
C ASN A 340 -10.87 6.02 17.08
N LYS A 341 -10.78 6.80 16.00
CA LYS A 341 -11.36 6.42 14.71
C LYS A 341 -10.68 5.17 14.14
N TYR A 342 -9.35 5.07 14.28
CA TYR A 342 -8.61 3.86 13.90
C TYR A 342 -9.05 2.66 14.75
N LYS A 343 -9.11 2.79 16.07
CA LYS A 343 -9.59 1.73 16.97
C LYS A 343 -11.00 1.28 16.59
N THR A 344 -11.91 2.20 16.32
CA THR A 344 -13.28 1.88 15.88
C THR A 344 -13.29 1.15 14.53
N LYS A 345 -12.52 1.64 13.55
CA LYS A 345 -12.46 1.05 12.20
C LYS A 345 -11.88 -0.37 12.20
N PHE A 346 -10.91 -0.63 13.08
CA PHE A 346 -10.20 -1.90 13.16
C PHE A 346 -10.65 -2.81 14.32
N LYS A 347 -11.73 -2.44 15.03
CA LYS A 347 -12.24 -3.19 16.18
C LYS A 347 -12.47 -4.67 15.86
N GLU A 348 -13.23 -4.95 14.81
CA GLU A 348 -13.63 -6.32 14.44
C GLU A 348 -12.55 -7.05 13.61
N THR A 349 -11.42 -6.41 13.38
CA THR A 349 -10.28 -6.97 12.63
C THR A 349 -9.03 -7.01 13.50
N LEU A 350 -8.23 -5.94 13.49
CA LEU A 350 -6.94 -5.94 14.18
C LEU A 350 -7.04 -6.07 15.71
N LEU A 351 -8.02 -5.38 16.35
CA LEU A 351 -8.17 -5.47 17.78
C LEU A 351 -8.65 -6.87 18.20
N LYS A 352 -9.58 -7.44 17.42
CA LYS A 352 -10.01 -8.83 17.65
C LYS A 352 -8.86 -9.81 17.44
N ALA A 353 -8.08 -9.65 16.37
CA ALA A 353 -6.89 -10.46 16.11
C ALA A 353 -5.90 -10.39 17.28
N ASN A 354 -5.62 -9.18 17.79
CA ASN A 354 -4.77 -9.02 18.96
C ASN A 354 -5.30 -9.80 20.18
N THR A 355 -6.62 -9.79 20.42
CA THR A 355 -7.22 -10.55 21.52
C THR A 355 -7.03 -12.07 21.32
N GLN A 356 -7.15 -12.57 20.09
CA GLN A 356 -6.89 -13.98 19.77
C GLN A 356 -5.43 -14.35 20.06
N LEU A 357 -4.50 -13.56 19.56
CA LEU A 357 -3.06 -13.75 19.76
C LEU A 357 -2.66 -13.67 21.24
N ALA A 358 -3.23 -12.72 22.00
CA ALA A 358 -2.98 -12.59 23.44
C ALA A 358 -3.51 -13.82 24.21
N ASN A 359 -4.69 -14.35 23.83
CA ASN A 359 -5.22 -15.57 24.42
C ASN A 359 -4.24 -16.75 24.22
N VAL A 360 -3.76 -16.96 22.99
CA VAL A 360 -2.79 -18.03 22.70
C VAL A 360 -1.48 -17.81 23.48
N ALA A 361 -0.92 -16.60 23.44
CA ALA A 361 0.32 -16.27 24.18
C ALA A 361 0.18 -16.58 25.69
N SER A 362 -0.98 -16.29 26.29
CA SER A 362 -1.25 -16.59 27.70
C SER A 362 -1.24 -18.10 27.99
N HIS A 363 -1.72 -18.93 27.07
CA HIS A 363 -1.69 -20.39 27.22
C HIS A 363 -0.28 -20.96 26.99
N VAL A 364 0.45 -20.46 26.01
CA VAL A 364 1.85 -20.82 25.76
C VAL A 364 2.71 -20.53 27.00
N ARG A 365 2.52 -19.38 27.66
CA ARG A 365 3.22 -18.99 28.90
C ARG A 365 2.97 -19.92 30.09
N LYS A 366 1.90 -20.72 30.10
CA LYS A 366 1.65 -21.72 31.17
C LYS A 366 2.56 -22.94 31.05
N VAL A 367 3.16 -23.16 29.89
CA VAL A 367 4.07 -24.29 29.67
C VAL A 367 5.49 -23.88 30.08
N PRO A 368 6.14 -24.60 31.03
CA PRO A 368 7.42 -24.20 31.62
C PRO A 368 8.52 -23.89 30.60
N GLU A 369 8.55 -24.61 29.48
CA GLU A 369 9.51 -24.44 28.40
C GLU A 369 9.44 -23.03 27.76
N PHE A 370 8.28 -22.38 27.76
CA PHE A 370 8.03 -21.10 27.08
C PHE A 370 7.92 -19.90 28.02
N VAL A 371 7.99 -20.07 29.35
CA VAL A 371 7.78 -18.99 30.31
C VAL A 371 8.69 -17.78 30.05
N ASN A 372 9.96 -18.04 29.70
CA ASN A 372 10.97 -17.00 29.50
C ASN A 372 11.33 -16.74 28.04
N LYS A 373 10.75 -17.49 27.07
CA LYS A 373 11.02 -17.29 25.66
C LYS A 373 10.22 -16.08 25.13
N PRO A 374 10.76 -15.29 24.22
CA PRO A 374 10.00 -14.25 23.55
C PRO A 374 8.85 -14.87 22.75
N ILE A 375 7.68 -14.21 22.80
CA ILE A 375 6.52 -14.58 21.98
C ILE A 375 6.17 -13.36 21.13
N HIS A 376 6.33 -13.49 19.81
CA HIS A 376 5.98 -12.45 18.87
C HIS A 376 4.55 -12.68 18.37
N ARG A 377 3.72 -11.66 18.44
CA ARG A 377 2.34 -11.68 17.94
C ARG A 377 2.28 -10.96 16.61
N VAL A 378 1.91 -11.66 15.54
CA VAL A 378 1.92 -11.14 14.18
C VAL A 378 0.53 -11.20 13.58
N ILE A 379 0.03 -10.06 13.11
CA ILE A 379 -1.19 -9.98 12.32
C ILE A 379 -0.80 -9.81 10.86
N VAL A 380 -1.11 -10.81 10.04
CA VAL A 380 -0.86 -10.76 8.60
C VAL A 380 -2.09 -10.19 7.89
N THR A 381 -1.89 -9.13 7.09
CA THR A 381 -2.97 -8.49 6.33
C THR A 381 -2.78 -8.68 4.83
N TYR A 382 -3.88 -8.71 4.07
CA TYR A 382 -3.83 -8.86 2.60
C TYR A 382 -3.10 -7.71 1.92
N GLY A 383 -3.29 -6.49 2.37
CA GLY A 383 -2.59 -5.31 1.87
C GLY A 383 -1.92 -4.54 2.99
N ASP A 384 -0.88 -3.80 2.65
CA ASP A 384 -0.20 -2.92 3.60
C ASP A 384 -1.17 -1.85 4.14
N LEU A 385 -1.31 -1.81 5.45
CA LEU A 385 -2.12 -0.80 6.15
C LEU A 385 -1.32 0.46 6.47
N MET A 386 -0.01 0.44 6.24
CA MET A 386 0.92 1.53 6.51
C MET A 386 0.78 2.09 7.93
N LEU A 387 0.55 1.22 8.92
CA LEU A 387 0.33 1.63 10.30
C LEU A 387 1.63 1.87 11.06
N GLY A 388 2.76 1.42 10.54
CA GLY A 388 4.05 1.49 11.19
C GLY A 388 4.01 0.78 12.55
N ARG A 389 4.67 1.33 13.57
CA ARG A 389 4.52 0.84 14.94
C ARG A 389 3.08 1.01 15.39
N SER A 390 2.45 -0.09 15.78
CA SER A 390 1.03 -0.15 16.08
C SER A 390 0.69 -0.04 17.57
N ASP A 391 1.67 0.28 18.41
CA ASP A 391 1.55 0.42 19.87
C ASP A 391 0.37 1.33 20.26
N TYR A 392 0.12 2.38 19.48
CA TYR A 392 -0.99 3.31 19.74
C TYR A 392 -2.39 2.71 19.51
N LEU A 393 -2.47 1.55 18.86
CA LEU A 393 -3.75 0.85 18.63
C LEU A 393 -4.08 -0.12 19.75
N PHE A 394 -3.10 -0.70 20.40
CA PHE A 394 -3.26 -1.79 21.36
C PHE A 394 -3.04 -1.30 22.78
N PRO A 395 -3.75 -1.86 23.80
CA PRO A 395 -3.53 -1.51 25.20
C PRO A 395 -2.14 -1.91 25.69
N ASP A 396 -1.58 -1.13 26.57
CA ASP A 396 -0.13 -1.04 26.85
C ASP A 396 0.50 -2.19 27.65
N GLU A 397 -0.26 -2.95 28.43
CA GLU A 397 0.31 -3.79 29.48
C GLU A 397 1.15 -4.98 28.97
N ASP A 398 0.80 -5.53 27.80
CA ASP A 398 1.51 -6.68 27.22
C ASP A 398 2.49 -6.32 26.08
N GLN A 399 2.46 -5.08 25.62
CA GLN A 399 3.23 -4.65 24.43
C GLN A 399 4.74 -4.65 24.64
N ALA A 400 5.18 -4.33 25.85
CA ALA A 400 6.61 -4.28 26.16
C ALA A 400 7.24 -5.68 26.17
N ARG A 401 6.46 -6.69 26.55
CA ARG A 401 6.92 -8.07 26.63
C ARG A 401 6.68 -8.86 25.35
N ASP A 402 5.48 -8.75 24.79
CA ASP A 402 5.04 -9.50 23.63
C ASP A 402 4.46 -8.52 22.59
N PRO A 403 5.30 -7.82 21.82
CA PRO A 403 4.85 -6.79 20.89
C PRO A 403 3.97 -7.38 19.79
N VAL A 404 2.98 -6.58 19.34
CA VAL A 404 2.14 -6.94 18.19
C VAL A 404 2.70 -6.27 16.95
N LEU A 405 3.00 -7.06 15.93
CA LEU A 405 3.42 -6.60 14.61
C LEU A 405 2.25 -6.74 13.64
N ILE A 406 2.10 -5.78 12.76
CA ILE A 406 1.16 -5.88 11.64
C ILE A 406 1.99 -5.87 10.37
N LEU A 407 1.90 -6.95 9.60
CA LEU A 407 2.60 -7.14 8.34
C LEU A 407 1.60 -7.31 7.22
N SER A 408 1.90 -6.79 6.05
CA SER A 408 1.24 -7.20 4.83
C SER A 408 1.75 -8.59 4.39
N ILE A 409 0.99 -9.26 3.55
CA ILE A 409 1.43 -10.52 2.96
C ILE A 409 2.70 -10.33 2.11
N ASP A 410 2.86 -9.16 1.46
CA ASP A 410 4.08 -8.85 0.70
C ASP A 410 5.32 -8.80 1.60
N GLU A 411 5.20 -8.18 2.79
CA GLU A 411 6.28 -8.13 3.77
C GLU A 411 6.59 -9.52 4.34
N LEU A 412 5.56 -10.32 4.61
CA LEU A 412 5.75 -11.70 5.06
C LEU A 412 6.47 -12.55 3.99
N GLU A 413 6.08 -12.45 2.73
CA GLU A 413 6.74 -13.15 1.62
C GLU A 413 8.21 -12.77 1.51
N GLN A 414 8.53 -11.48 1.61
CA GLN A 414 9.91 -10.99 1.59
C GLN A 414 10.73 -11.54 2.78
N ILE A 415 10.14 -11.60 3.97
CA ILE A 415 10.80 -12.20 5.13
C ILE A 415 11.05 -13.69 4.90
N VAL A 416 10.05 -14.43 4.42
CA VAL A 416 10.19 -15.86 4.13
C VAL A 416 11.26 -16.11 3.07
N GLU A 417 11.35 -15.27 2.03
CA GLU A 417 12.37 -15.36 1.00
C GLU A 417 13.78 -15.01 1.51
N ALA A 418 13.88 -14.13 2.50
CA ALA A 418 15.15 -13.76 3.12
C ALA A 418 15.66 -14.79 4.14
N VAL A 419 14.83 -15.76 4.55
CA VAL A 419 15.22 -16.83 5.47
C VAL A 419 16.07 -17.85 4.75
N LEU A 420 17.35 -17.90 5.10
CA LEU A 420 18.32 -18.84 4.57
C LEU A 420 18.43 -20.11 5.45
N PRO A 421 18.90 -21.25 4.92
CA PRO A 421 19.21 -22.41 5.73
C PRO A 421 20.16 -22.06 6.88
N GLY A 422 19.74 -22.37 8.11
CA GLY A 422 20.49 -22.04 9.33
C GLY A 422 20.09 -20.72 10.01
N THR A 423 19.16 -19.96 9.43
CA THR A 423 18.55 -18.79 10.09
C THR A 423 17.77 -19.23 11.32
N THR A 424 17.95 -18.56 12.47
CA THR A 424 17.18 -18.78 13.70
C THR A 424 15.98 -17.86 13.78
N LEU A 425 15.01 -18.13 14.67
CA LEU A 425 13.90 -17.20 14.91
C LEU A 425 14.36 -15.87 15.52
N ALA A 426 15.50 -15.84 16.22
CA ALA A 426 16.09 -14.59 16.71
C ALA A 426 16.54 -13.71 15.53
N ASP A 427 17.10 -14.30 14.47
CA ASP A 427 17.43 -13.57 13.24
C ASP A 427 16.17 -13.09 12.54
N VAL A 428 15.12 -13.91 12.50
CA VAL A 428 13.82 -13.54 11.97
C VAL A 428 13.19 -12.41 12.79
N ASP A 429 13.33 -12.42 14.12
CA ASP A 429 12.90 -11.30 14.96
C ASP A 429 13.63 -10.00 14.62
N GLN A 430 14.94 -10.07 14.34
CA GLN A 430 15.67 -8.91 13.83
C GLN A 430 15.12 -8.44 12.48
N LEU A 431 14.80 -9.36 11.55
CA LEU A 431 14.16 -9.02 10.28
C LEU A 431 12.77 -8.38 10.51
N PHE A 432 11.95 -8.91 11.40
CA PHE A 432 10.66 -8.31 11.76
C PHE A 432 10.84 -6.91 12.35
N ARG A 433 11.75 -6.74 13.29
CA ARG A 433 12.07 -5.42 13.87
C ARG A 433 12.60 -4.48 12.80
N TYR A 434 13.43 -4.97 11.91
CA TYR A 434 13.98 -4.21 10.79
C TYR A 434 12.88 -3.81 9.80
N CYS A 435 11.97 -4.70 9.41
CA CYS A 435 10.82 -4.35 8.56
C CYS A 435 9.94 -3.28 9.21
N VAL A 436 9.68 -3.39 10.51
CA VAL A 436 8.94 -2.37 11.27
C VAL A 436 9.70 -1.03 11.36
N TRP A 437 11.05 -1.07 11.36
CA TRP A 437 11.88 0.14 11.41
C TRP A 437 12.17 0.75 10.04
N GLN A 438 12.12 0.01 8.96
CA GLN A 438 12.40 0.49 7.61
C GLN A 438 11.26 1.28 6.96
N HIS A 439 10.10 1.29 7.52
CA HIS A 439 9.12 2.34 7.26
C HIS A 439 9.59 3.70 7.83
N LEU A 440 10.84 3.79 8.28
CA LEU A 440 11.50 4.95 8.81
C LEU A 440 12.56 5.47 7.82
N ILE A 441 12.26 6.34 6.90
CA ILE A 441 12.54 7.75 6.97
C ILE A 441 14.04 8.09 6.80
N GLU A 442 14.49 8.22 5.56
CA GLU A 442 15.34 9.36 5.25
C GLU A 442 14.43 10.57 5.01
N ILE A 443 14.29 11.41 6.03
CA ILE A 443 13.71 12.73 5.84
C ILE A 443 14.78 13.54 5.10
N ASP A 444 14.55 13.81 3.81
CA ASP A 444 15.42 14.73 3.08
C ASP A 444 15.20 16.17 3.58
N MET A 445 15.97 16.53 4.58
CA MET A 445 16.02 17.89 5.14
C MET A 445 16.96 18.82 4.36
N THR A 446 17.47 18.40 3.20
CA THR A 446 18.56 19.11 2.50
C THR A 446 18.14 20.35 1.73
N ARG A 447 16.84 20.69 1.68
CA ARG A 447 16.43 21.99 1.13
C ARG A 447 16.38 23.05 2.22
N PRO A 448 16.92 24.26 1.98
CA PRO A 448 16.88 25.32 2.95
C PRO A 448 15.43 25.57 3.38
N ILE A 449 15.21 25.37 4.65
CA ILE A 449 13.91 25.51 5.29
C ILE A 449 13.56 27.00 5.27
N GLY A 450 12.75 27.37 4.30
CA GLY A 450 11.96 28.60 4.43
C GLY A 450 10.99 28.43 5.62
N PRO A 451 10.16 29.44 5.93
CA PRO A 451 9.21 29.36 7.05
C PRO A 451 8.16 28.25 6.91
N ARG A 452 8.23 27.42 5.89
CA ARG A 452 7.35 26.29 5.58
C ARG A 452 8.15 25.01 5.46
N CYS A 453 7.76 23.99 6.19
CA CYS A 453 8.38 22.66 6.17
C CYS A 453 7.62 21.74 5.22
N SER A 454 8.23 21.35 4.10
CA SER A 454 7.72 20.25 3.25
C SER A 454 8.52 19.00 3.61
N ILE A 455 7.82 17.90 3.90
CA ILE A 455 8.45 16.62 4.22
C ILE A 455 8.30 15.71 3.02
N THR A 456 9.41 15.42 2.35
CA THR A 456 9.53 14.26 1.46
C THR A 456 10.02 13.10 2.29
N VAL A 457 9.24 12.05 2.37
CA VAL A 457 9.62 10.81 3.04
C VAL A 457 10.16 9.88 1.96
N LEU A 458 11.42 9.48 2.06
CA LEU A 458 11.96 8.42 1.24
C LEU A 458 11.66 7.10 1.92
N TYR A 459 10.88 6.27 1.26
CA TYR A 459 10.68 4.89 1.64
C TYR A 459 11.91 4.11 1.15
N VAL A 460 12.75 3.70 2.06
CA VAL A 460 13.86 2.81 1.75
C VAL A 460 13.40 1.39 1.98
N SER A 461 12.89 0.75 0.95
CA SER A 461 12.71 -0.70 0.92
C SER A 461 14.07 -1.33 0.68
N THR A 462 14.80 -1.61 1.74
CA THR A 462 16.09 -2.31 1.64
C THR A 462 15.96 -3.83 1.79
N ILE A 463 14.76 -4.34 1.76
CA ILE A 463 14.58 -5.77 1.60
C ILE A 463 14.68 -6.09 0.10
N TYR A 464 15.90 -6.43 -0.31
CA TYR A 464 16.27 -6.96 -1.61
C TYR A 464 16.20 -6.01 -2.82
N ASP A 465 17.31 -5.34 -3.07
CA ASP A 465 17.80 -5.23 -4.43
C ASP A 465 18.45 -6.57 -4.78
N SER A 466 17.81 -7.37 -5.62
CA SER A 466 18.26 -8.71 -6.03
C SER A 466 19.63 -8.73 -6.74
N ASN A 467 20.31 -7.60 -6.79
CA ASN A 467 21.67 -7.41 -7.30
C ASN A 467 22.69 -6.97 -6.24
N SER A 468 22.29 -6.78 -4.96
CA SER A 468 23.26 -6.49 -3.91
C SER A 468 23.92 -7.81 -3.45
N ASN A 469 25.23 -7.89 -3.60
CA ASN A 469 26.05 -9.02 -3.23
C ASN A 469 25.88 -9.38 -1.73
N GLU A 470 25.94 -10.67 -1.38
CA GLU A 470 25.98 -11.22 -0.01
C GLU A 470 26.97 -10.50 0.93
N ALA A 471 27.96 -9.77 0.39
CA ALA A 471 28.91 -8.96 1.13
C ALA A 471 28.27 -7.76 1.87
N ASP A 472 27.21 -7.17 1.35
CA ASP A 472 26.56 -6.00 1.97
C ASP A 472 25.72 -6.39 3.19
N PHE A 473 25.14 -7.59 3.18
CA PHE A 473 24.36 -8.10 4.32
C PHE A 473 25.24 -8.38 5.56
N ALA A 474 26.43 -8.93 5.34
CA ALA A 474 27.41 -9.17 6.40
C ALA A 474 27.98 -7.85 6.97
N GLN A 475 28.05 -6.80 6.16
CA GLN A 475 28.55 -5.49 6.58
C GLN A 475 27.52 -4.71 7.38
N LEU A 476 26.23 -4.82 7.08
CA LEU A 476 25.13 -4.22 7.84
C LEU A 476 24.95 -4.86 9.20
N SER A 477 25.10 -6.18 9.33
CA SER A 477 25.05 -6.89 10.62
C SER A 477 26.22 -6.52 11.54
N SER A 478 27.39 -6.18 10.99
CA SER A 478 28.55 -5.74 11.76
C SER A 478 28.50 -4.27 12.17
N GLN A 479 27.76 -3.41 11.47
CA GLN A 479 27.61 -1.99 11.81
C GLN A 479 26.51 -1.70 12.83
N SER A 480 25.49 -2.55 12.93
CA SER A 480 24.42 -2.40 13.93
C SER A 480 24.85 -2.74 15.37
N GLY A 481 25.96 -3.46 15.53
CA GLY A 481 26.52 -3.80 16.85
C GLY A 481 27.45 -2.76 17.47
N ALA A 482 27.84 -1.71 16.75
CA ALA A 482 28.93 -0.81 17.16
C ALA A 482 28.53 0.66 17.37
N GLY A 483 27.27 1.03 17.47
CA GLY A 483 26.86 2.43 17.40
C GLY A 483 25.77 2.94 18.33
N LEU A 484 25.52 2.32 19.49
CA LEU A 484 24.59 2.87 20.49
C LEU A 484 25.26 2.94 21.87
N ASP A 485 26.39 3.65 21.96
CA ASP A 485 26.87 4.18 23.21
C ASP A 485 27.01 5.70 23.11
N ALA A 486 26.18 6.34 23.93
CA ALA A 486 26.25 7.71 24.46
C ALA A 486 26.67 8.87 23.53
N ARG A 487 25.73 9.80 23.29
CA ARG A 487 25.85 11.21 23.72
C ARG A 487 24.60 12.03 23.37
N HIS A 488 24.00 12.51 24.46
CA HIS A 488 23.05 13.63 24.62
C HIS A 488 21.71 13.60 23.89
#